data_84ac7d268726791d8440d96385f6dabb
#
_entry.id   84ac7d268726791d8440d96385f6dabb
#
_cell.length_a   1.000
_cell.length_b   1.000
_cell.length_c   1.000
_cell.angle_alpha   90.00
_cell.angle_beta   90.00
_cell.angle_gamma   90.00
#
_symmetry.space_group_name_H-M   'P 1'
#
loop_
_entity.id
_entity.type
_entity.pdbx_description
1 polymer ?
#
loop_
_entity_poly.entity_id
_entity_poly.type
_entity_poly.pdbx_seq_one_letter_code
_entity_poly.pdbx_strand_id
1 'polypeptide(L)'
;MTPLLLQMSPIAVVIALILVLRRPPVQAALAGVALVFLLWVLGAAAPLSAAITAAIFTDTSILFLSTACVIVPGLAFVILVERGGAPQAIGAWVKELGWTPPAQIIFIILGLAPLLEAMTGFGVSLIATVPLLMGLFTRQSGMKIALAGMVIMPWGTLGLATVIGGLLAHVPPETLGSHSALISAPVFLCLAAVALWLAGIRSVLPWFGLVAVTALFVAVLYAINLWIGPEVSGVLAGLAVACVGLGISFSRRKTLVRWPDAAWPYLALLGVIVVSRGVFVLTGWDALWIVKGEHVSWKPLASPGLALLLVTVLMSIRQSVTAGFPWASLFKRAKFPVATIFLFLLLSQVMVNAGFLVEAQHTLQSLSGLSLAPTIALLAGIAGYVTGSNVGGNTLVMPSIAALTTGHGPWLAAMVNSAAGHGALGSLSILSLITGLAAANRQEEHSLIRFAFGLVVLNIVIVAITGVVILQLL
;
A
#
# COMPACT_ATOMS: atom_id res chain seq x y z
N MET A 1 32.19 14.84 -10.22
CA MET A 1 31.06 14.37 -9.39
C MET A 1 31.56 13.16 -8.62
N THR A 2 31.23 13.05 -7.35
CA THR A 2 31.53 11.80 -6.61
C THR A 2 30.79 10.64 -7.27
N PRO A 3 31.36 9.43 -7.31
CA PRO A 3 30.70 8.24 -7.92
C PRO A 3 29.26 8.06 -7.43
N LEU A 4 29.01 8.28 -6.15
CA LEU A 4 27.67 8.24 -5.54
C LEU A 4 26.66 9.16 -6.24
N LEU A 5 27.02 10.44 -6.48
CA LEU A 5 26.10 11.40 -7.13
C LEU A 5 25.79 11.01 -8.57
N LEU A 6 26.75 10.46 -9.28
CA LEU A 6 26.55 9.99 -10.64
C LEU A 6 25.63 8.78 -10.67
N GLN A 7 25.91 7.79 -9.82
CA GLN A 7 25.16 6.52 -9.76
C GLN A 7 23.73 6.71 -9.24
N MET A 8 23.50 7.65 -8.31
CA MET A 8 22.17 7.94 -7.78
C MET A 8 21.37 8.96 -8.61
N SER A 9 22.00 9.58 -9.64
CA SER A 9 21.35 10.59 -10.48
C SER A 9 20.06 10.10 -11.16
N PRO A 10 19.88 8.83 -11.60
CA PRO A 10 18.61 8.37 -12.16
C PRO A 10 17.42 8.50 -11.19
N ILE A 11 17.62 8.12 -9.93
CA ILE A 11 16.59 8.28 -8.88
C ILE A 11 16.38 9.77 -8.56
N ALA A 12 17.46 10.54 -8.45
CA ALA A 12 17.38 11.98 -8.19
C ALA A 12 16.60 12.72 -9.30
N VAL A 13 16.81 12.36 -10.57
CA VAL A 13 16.05 12.90 -11.72
C VAL A 13 14.59 12.54 -11.63
N VAL A 14 14.25 11.30 -11.31
CA VAL A 14 12.84 10.89 -11.10
C VAL A 14 12.17 11.76 -10.03
N ILE A 15 12.81 11.91 -8.88
CA ILE A 15 12.29 12.71 -7.77
C ILE A 15 12.14 14.18 -8.19
N ALA A 16 13.16 14.77 -8.83
CA ALA A 16 13.14 16.16 -9.27
C ALA A 16 12.05 16.42 -10.32
N LEU A 17 11.88 15.52 -11.30
CA LEU A 17 10.84 15.65 -12.33
C LEU A 17 9.43 15.65 -11.72
N ILE A 18 9.19 14.82 -10.70
CA ILE A 18 7.88 14.75 -10.06
C ILE A 18 7.67 15.92 -9.10
N LEU A 19 8.61 16.20 -8.18
CA LEU A 19 8.43 17.20 -7.14
C LEU A 19 8.56 18.63 -7.65
N VAL A 20 9.59 18.92 -8.50
CA VAL A 20 9.92 20.27 -8.94
C VAL A 20 9.18 20.59 -10.23
N LEU A 21 9.27 19.70 -11.24
CA LEU A 21 8.69 19.94 -12.56
C LEU A 21 7.25 19.41 -12.70
N ARG A 22 6.70 18.77 -11.65
CA ARG A 22 5.34 18.25 -11.56
C ARG A 22 4.95 17.38 -12.76
N ARG A 23 5.93 16.60 -13.27
CA ARG A 23 5.69 15.67 -14.38
C ARG A 23 4.98 14.41 -13.89
N PRO A 24 4.14 13.78 -14.74
CA PRO A 24 3.51 12.51 -14.41
C PRO A 24 4.56 11.44 -14.07
N PRO A 25 4.30 10.54 -13.10
CA PRO A 25 5.25 9.49 -12.68
C PRO A 25 5.78 8.63 -13.84
N VAL A 26 4.96 8.34 -14.85
CA VAL A 26 5.39 7.57 -16.04
C VAL A 26 6.47 8.30 -16.85
N GLN A 27 6.38 9.61 -16.99
CA GLN A 27 7.39 10.40 -17.71
C GLN A 27 8.70 10.49 -16.91
N ALA A 28 8.59 10.66 -15.60
CA ALA A 28 9.75 10.68 -14.71
C ALA A 28 10.45 9.32 -14.69
N ALA A 29 9.71 8.22 -14.59
CA ALA A 29 10.25 6.88 -14.65
C ALA A 29 10.96 6.59 -15.98
N LEU A 30 10.35 7.02 -17.11
CA LEU A 30 10.97 6.90 -18.44
C LEU A 30 12.30 7.67 -18.52
N ALA A 31 12.35 8.89 -18.00
CA ALA A 31 13.58 9.68 -17.96
C ALA A 31 14.66 9.03 -17.06
N GLY A 32 14.27 8.47 -15.92
CA GLY A 32 15.16 7.71 -15.04
C GLY A 32 15.74 6.47 -15.74
N VAL A 33 14.89 5.70 -16.43
CA VAL A 33 15.30 4.54 -17.23
C VAL A 33 16.24 4.96 -18.37
N ALA A 34 15.89 5.99 -19.13
CA ALA A 34 16.76 6.48 -20.19
C ALA A 34 18.14 6.93 -19.66
N LEU A 35 18.15 7.63 -18.53
CA LEU A 35 19.39 8.09 -17.92
C LEU A 35 20.24 6.94 -17.38
N VAL A 36 19.67 5.94 -16.72
CA VAL A 36 20.44 4.80 -16.20
C VAL A 36 21.06 3.98 -17.32
N PHE A 37 20.33 3.76 -18.42
CA PHE A 37 20.88 3.08 -19.57
C PHE A 37 22.00 3.89 -20.24
N LEU A 38 21.81 5.20 -20.39
CA LEU A 38 22.86 6.10 -20.91
C LEU A 38 24.13 6.03 -20.05
N LEU A 39 24.01 6.16 -18.74
CA LEU A 39 25.14 6.07 -17.80
C LEU A 39 25.80 4.69 -17.85
N TRP A 40 25.01 3.62 -17.99
CA TRP A 40 25.56 2.27 -18.11
C TRP A 40 26.39 2.09 -19.38
N VAL A 41 25.88 2.55 -20.52
CA VAL A 41 26.61 2.55 -21.80
C VAL A 41 27.91 3.39 -21.73
N LEU A 42 27.87 4.51 -20.98
CA LEU A 42 29.05 5.37 -20.77
C LEU A 42 30.05 4.81 -19.74
N GLY A 43 29.82 3.62 -19.20
CA GLY A 43 30.74 2.96 -18.28
C GLY A 43 30.68 3.45 -16.84
N ALA A 44 29.58 4.06 -16.42
CA ALA A 44 29.41 4.53 -15.03
C ALA A 44 29.20 3.39 -14.01
N ALA A 45 29.08 2.15 -14.46
CA ALA A 45 28.83 0.96 -13.66
C ALA A 45 29.51 -0.27 -14.28
N ALA A 46 29.12 -1.49 -13.87
CA ALA A 46 29.69 -2.73 -14.39
C ALA A 46 29.58 -2.82 -15.93
N PRO A 47 30.54 -3.47 -16.61
CA PRO A 47 30.52 -3.60 -18.06
C PRO A 47 29.22 -4.27 -18.55
N LEU A 48 28.72 -3.81 -19.68
CA LEU A 48 27.58 -4.45 -20.37
C LEU A 48 27.97 -5.90 -20.73
N SER A 49 27.15 -6.85 -20.25
CA SER A 49 27.29 -8.25 -20.62
C SER A 49 25.92 -8.84 -20.97
N ALA A 50 25.91 -9.86 -21.83
CA ALA A 50 24.70 -10.57 -22.21
C ALA A 50 24.02 -11.20 -20.98
N ALA A 51 24.79 -11.73 -20.03
CA ALA A 51 24.27 -12.34 -18.80
C ALA A 51 23.54 -11.31 -17.91
N ILE A 52 24.19 -10.16 -17.64
CA ILE A 52 23.57 -9.08 -16.85
C ILE A 52 22.31 -8.57 -17.53
N THR A 53 22.33 -8.36 -18.84
CA THR A 53 21.17 -7.91 -19.60
C THR A 53 20.02 -8.93 -19.53
N ALA A 54 20.31 -10.23 -19.69
CA ALA A 54 19.31 -11.28 -19.56
C ALA A 54 18.70 -11.32 -18.16
N ALA A 55 19.51 -11.23 -17.09
CA ALA A 55 19.05 -11.19 -15.71
C ALA A 55 18.09 -10.00 -15.48
N ILE A 56 18.47 -8.79 -15.93
CA ILE A 56 17.64 -7.59 -15.82
C ILE A 56 16.26 -7.81 -16.44
N PHE A 57 16.21 -8.27 -17.70
CA PHE A 57 14.92 -8.44 -18.39
C PHE A 57 14.09 -9.58 -17.83
N THR A 58 14.72 -10.69 -17.41
CA THR A 58 14.03 -11.83 -16.80
C THR A 58 13.41 -11.45 -15.47
N ASP A 59 14.20 -10.87 -14.57
CA ASP A 59 13.75 -10.47 -13.24
C ASP A 59 12.71 -9.34 -13.32
N THR A 60 12.92 -8.34 -14.19
CA THR A 60 11.93 -7.29 -14.45
C THR A 60 10.61 -7.88 -14.94
N SER A 61 10.66 -8.84 -15.87
CA SER A 61 9.44 -9.46 -16.43
C SER A 61 8.67 -10.23 -15.37
N ILE A 62 9.36 -10.98 -14.51
CA ILE A 62 8.72 -11.73 -13.43
C ILE A 62 8.06 -10.79 -12.41
N LEU A 63 8.79 -9.78 -11.95
CA LEU A 63 8.27 -8.77 -11.02
C LEU A 63 7.10 -7.99 -11.65
N PHE A 64 7.21 -7.64 -12.92
CA PHE A 64 6.15 -6.94 -13.64
C PHE A 64 4.90 -7.81 -13.80
N LEU A 65 5.04 -9.06 -14.24
CA LEU A 65 3.91 -9.97 -14.40
C LEU A 65 3.23 -10.26 -13.07
N SER A 66 4.00 -10.51 -12.01
CA SER A 66 3.45 -10.72 -10.66
C SER A 66 2.61 -9.52 -10.18
N THR A 67 3.06 -8.31 -10.48
CA THR A 67 2.38 -7.07 -10.12
C THR A 67 1.17 -6.80 -11.03
N ALA A 68 1.33 -6.93 -12.34
CA ALA A 68 0.26 -6.67 -13.32
C ALA A 68 -0.91 -7.64 -13.16
N CYS A 69 -0.62 -8.92 -12.83
CA CYS A 69 -1.63 -9.95 -12.55
C CYS A 69 -2.50 -9.63 -11.31
N VAL A 70 -2.09 -8.71 -10.46
CA VAL A 70 -2.90 -8.21 -9.34
C VAL A 70 -3.60 -6.91 -9.70
N ILE A 71 -2.86 -5.95 -10.29
CA ILE A 71 -3.36 -4.61 -10.57
C ILE A 71 -4.50 -4.64 -11.60
N VAL A 72 -4.34 -5.38 -12.70
CA VAL A 72 -5.33 -5.37 -13.78
C VAL A 72 -6.66 -6.00 -13.34
N PRO A 73 -6.69 -7.22 -12.73
CA PRO A 73 -7.91 -7.75 -12.16
C PRO A 73 -8.48 -6.92 -11.01
N GLY A 74 -7.62 -6.30 -10.19
CA GLY A 74 -8.05 -5.40 -9.12
C GLY A 74 -8.81 -4.18 -9.65
N LEU A 75 -8.29 -3.51 -10.68
CA LEU A 75 -8.98 -2.40 -11.33
C LEU A 75 -10.28 -2.85 -12.03
N ALA A 76 -10.28 -4.03 -12.63
CA ALA A 76 -11.48 -4.62 -13.23
C ALA A 76 -12.58 -4.87 -12.18
N PHE A 77 -12.21 -5.47 -11.04
CA PHE A 77 -13.08 -5.66 -9.89
C PHE A 77 -13.68 -4.33 -9.41
N VAL A 78 -12.81 -3.33 -9.19
CA VAL A 78 -13.22 -1.98 -8.74
C VAL A 78 -14.24 -1.34 -9.67
N ILE A 79 -14.02 -1.39 -10.98
CA ILE A 79 -14.95 -0.82 -11.96
C ILE A 79 -16.34 -1.45 -11.86
N LEU A 80 -16.42 -2.78 -11.68
CA LEU A 80 -17.69 -3.47 -11.54
C LEU A 80 -18.37 -3.20 -10.19
N VAL A 81 -17.61 -3.13 -9.11
CA VAL A 81 -18.09 -2.78 -7.77
C VAL A 81 -18.66 -1.36 -7.73
N GLU A 82 -17.96 -0.39 -8.36
CA GLU A 82 -18.46 0.99 -8.50
C GLU A 82 -19.78 1.04 -9.28
N ARG A 83 -19.85 0.32 -10.42
CA ARG A 83 -21.07 0.22 -11.23
C ARG A 83 -22.23 -0.42 -10.47
N GLY A 84 -21.96 -1.40 -9.62
CA GLY A 84 -22.95 -2.07 -8.79
C GLY A 84 -23.42 -1.24 -7.59
N GLY A 85 -22.87 -0.04 -7.34
CA GLY A 85 -23.26 0.83 -6.24
C GLY A 85 -22.87 0.33 -4.85
N ALA A 86 -21.95 -0.64 -4.76
CA ALA A 86 -21.57 -1.24 -3.48
C ALA A 86 -20.95 -0.24 -2.49
N PRO A 87 -20.08 0.72 -2.89
CA PRO A 87 -19.53 1.71 -1.96
C PRO A 87 -20.59 2.58 -1.32
N GLN A 88 -21.60 3.01 -2.09
CA GLN A 88 -22.72 3.82 -1.60
C GLN A 88 -23.61 3.03 -0.65
N ALA A 89 -23.89 1.77 -0.99
CA ALA A 89 -24.66 0.86 -0.16
C ALA A 89 -23.97 0.58 1.20
N ILE A 90 -22.64 0.40 1.22
CA ILE A 90 -21.86 0.28 2.45
C ILE A 90 -21.94 1.57 3.27
N GLY A 91 -21.81 2.73 2.64
CA GLY A 91 -21.94 4.02 3.35
C GLY A 91 -23.31 4.22 4.00
N ALA A 92 -24.40 3.83 3.33
CA ALA A 92 -25.76 3.83 3.90
C ALA A 92 -25.87 2.84 5.07
N TRP A 93 -25.40 1.62 4.89
CA TRP A 93 -25.40 0.57 5.90
C TRP A 93 -24.68 0.97 7.20
N VAL A 94 -23.52 1.64 7.11
CA VAL A 94 -22.78 2.12 8.30
C VAL A 94 -23.62 3.10 9.11
N LYS A 95 -24.41 3.96 8.47
CA LYS A 95 -25.34 4.90 9.17
C LYS A 95 -26.41 4.15 9.96
N GLU A 96 -26.85 3.01 9.46
CA GLU A 96 -27.87 2.18 10.13
C GLU A 96 -27.32 1.39 11.33
N LEU A 97 -25.99 1.23 11.48
CA LEU A 97 -25.40 0.48 12.59
C LEU A 97 -25.60 1.14 13.96
N GLY A 98 -25.95 2.43 14.01
CA GLY A 98 -26.23 3.16 15.26
C GLY A 98 -25.00 3.33 16.16
N TRP A 99 -23.81 3.34 15.57
CA TRP A 99 -22.58 3.66 16.29
C TRP A 99 -22.61 5.09 16.83
N THR A 100 -22.07 5.28 18.02
CA THR A 100 -21.79 6.63 18.55
C THR A 100 -20.70 7.31 17.74
N PRO A 101 -20.58 8.66 17.69
CA PRO A 101 -19.54 9.34 16.92
C PRO A 101 -18.13 8.83 17.18
N PRO A 102 -17.68 8.54 18.42
CA PRO A 102 -16.37 7.92 18.65
C PRO A 102 -16.24 6.52 18.03
N ALA A 103 -17.28 5.69 18.15
CA ALA A 103 -17.29 4.35 17.57
C ALA A 103 -17.27 4.41 16.03
N GLN A 104 -17.97 5.37 15.42
CA GLN A 104 -17.93 5.60 13.98
C GLN A 104 -16.48 5.84 13.52
N ILE A 105 -15.74 6.75 14.20
CA ILE A 105 -14.35 7.02 13.85
C ILE A 105 -13.50 5.76 13.99
N ILE A 106 -13.51 5.12 15.15
CA ILE A 106 -12.64 3.98 15.45
C ILE A 106 -12.89 2.82 14.46
N PHE A 107 -14.16 2.43 14.25
CA PHE A 107 -14.50 1.28 13.41
C PHE A 107 -14.48 1.58 11.91
N ILE A 108 -14.62 2.85 11.50
CA ILE A 108 -14.39 3.23 10.09
C ILE A 108 -12.89 3.25 9.81
N ILE A 109 -12.08 3.90 10.65
CA ILE A 109 -10.65 4.14 10.37
C ILE A 109 -9.78 2.88 10.56
N LEU A 110 -10.07 2.03 11.54
CA LEU A 110 -9.31 0.82 11.83
C LEU A 110 -10.01 -0.47 11.35
N GLY A 111 -11.27 -0.40 10.95
CA GLY A 111 -12.04 -1.55 10.49
C GLY A 111 -12.40 -1.44 9.01
N LEU A 112 -13.44 -0.68 8.70
CA LEU A 112 -14.06 -0.65 7.37
C LEU A 112 -13.11 -0.11 6.28
N ALA A 113 -12.46 1.03 6.51
CA ALA A 113 -11.56 1.62 5.52
C ALA A 113 -10.35 0.71 5.23
N PRO A 114 -9.63 0.16 6.25
CA PRO A 114 -8.59 -0.82 6.00
C PRO A 114 -9.09 -2.11 5.33
N LEU A 115 -10.26 -2.61 5.70
CA LEU A 115 -10.85 -3.80 5.07
C LEU A 115 -11.04 -3.58 3.57
N LEU A 116 -11.68 -2.48 3.18
CA LEU A 116 -11.95 -2.15 1.78
C LEU A 116 -10.65 -1.87 1.02
N GLU A 117 -9.72 -1.10 1.61
CA GLU A 117 -8.46 -0.74 0.97
C GLU A 117 -7.53 -1.94 0.81
N ALA A 118 -7.44 -2.81 1.82
CA ALA A 118 -6.65 -4.03 1.73
C ALA A 118 -7.17 -4.97 0.62
N MET A 119 -8.47 -5.03 0.40
CA MET A 119 -9.07 -5.86 -0.66
C MET A 119 -8.87 -5.27 -2.06
N THR A 120 -8.94 -3.96 -2.21
CA THR A 120 -9.05 -3.31 -3.52
C THR A 120 -7.84 -2.43 -3.86
N GLY A 121 -7.29 -1.72 -2.89
CA GLY A 121 -6.24 -0.74 -3.11
C GLY A 121 -6.70 0.49 -3.89
N PHE A 122 -5.75 1.26 -4.38
CA PHE A 122 -5.95 2.42 -5.27
C PHE A 122 -6.88 3.52 -4.71
N GLY A 123 -7.07 3.57 -3.38
CA GLY A 123 -7.95 4.54 -2.75
C GLY A 123 -9.44 4.24 -2.90
N VAL A 124 -9.80 3.02 -3.27
CA VAL A 124 -11.22 2.64 -3.47
C VAL A 124 -12.03 2.74 -2.19
N SER A 125 -11.43 2.50 -1.04
CA SER A 125 -12.05 2.76 0.26
C SER A 125 -12.54 4.20 0.40
N LEU A 126 -11.89 5.18 -0.23
CA LEU A 126 -12.27 6.59 -0.22
C LEU A 126 -13.59 6.85 -0.92
N ILE A 127 -13.96 6.05 -1.93
CA ILE A 127 -15.24 6.19 -2.64
C ILE A 127 -16.41 5.96 -1.68
N ALA A 128 -16.25 5.05 -0.71
CA ALA A 128 -17.23 4.82 0.33
C ALA A 128 -17.08 5.80 1.51
N THR A 129 -15.83 6.03 1.95
CA THR A 129 -15.58 6.72 3.23
C THR A 129 -15.62 8.24 3.12
N VAL A 130 -15.26 8.86 1.99
CA VAL A 130 -15.34 10.33 1.83
C VAL A 130 -16.77 10.84 1.94
N PRO A 131 -17.75 10.35 1.14
CA PRO A 131 -19.13 10.80 1.28
C PRO A 131 -19.73 10.45 2.64
N LEU A 132 -19.39 9.28 3.20
CA LEU A 132 -19.85 8.84 4.51
C LEU A 132 -19.38 9.82 5.59
N LEU A 133 -18.09 10.10 5.67
CA LEU A 133 -17.50 10.94 6.71
C LEU A 133 -17.88 12.42 6.57
N MET A 134 -18.05 12.90 5.33
CA MET A 134 -18.60 14.24 5.08
C MET A 134 -20.08 14.36 5.49
N GLY A 135 -20.82 13.25 5.50
CA GLY A 135 -22.21 13.21 5.99
C GLY A 135 -22.33 13.05 7.50
N LEU A 136 -21.28 12.61 8.19
CA LEU A 136 -21.26 12.42 9.65
C LEU A 136 -20.58 13.59 10.39
N PHE A 137 -19.64 14.28 9.76
CA PHE A 137 -18.82 15.36 10.33
C PHE A 137 -18.86 16.59 9.44
N THR A 138 -18.21 17.69 9.88
CA THR A 138 -18.08 18.85 9.01
C THR A 138 -17.31 18.45 7.73
N ARG A 139 -17.69 19.03 6.60
CA ARG A 139 -17.12 18.72 5.29
C ARG A 139 -15.57 18.68 5.30
N GLN A 140 -14.96 19.70 5.89
CA GLN A 140 -13.49 19.80 5.98
C GLN A 140 -12.90 18.72 6.90
N SER A 141 -13.51 18.44 8.06
CA SER A 141 -13.07 17.36 8.94
C SER A 141 -13.28 16.01 8.29
N GLY A 142 -14.39 15.78 7.60
CA GLY A 142 -14.70 14.52 6.91
C GLY A 142 -13.65 14.15 5.89
N MET A 143 -13.18 15.10 5.05
CA MET A 143 -12.09 14.87 4.09
C MET A 143 -10.76 14.52 4.78
N LYS A 144 -10.40 15.22 5.85
CA LYS A 144 -9.16 14.95 6.61
C LYS A 144 -9.20 13.62 7.34
N ILE A 145 -10.35 13.26 7.90
CA ILE A 145 -10.58 11.96 8.56
C ILE A 145 -10.52 10.84 7.53
N ALA A 146 -11.09 11.02 6.32
CA ALA A 146 -11.01 10.04 5.25
C ALA A 146 -9.55 9.79 4.83
N LEU A 147 -8.74 10.84 4.70
CA LEU A 147 -7.31 10.72 4.45
C LEU A 147 -6.60 9.94 5.57
N ALA A 148 -6.87 10.28 6.84
CA ALA A 148 -6.33 9.56 7.98
C ALA A 148 -6.75 8.08 8.01
N GLY A 149 -7.88 7.73 7.39
CA GLY A 149 -8.36 6.34 7.25
C GLY A 149 -7.57 5.48 6.27
N MET A 150 -6.65 6.05 5.48
CA MET A 150 -5.76 5.31 4.59
C MET A 150 -4.59 4.66 5.34
N VAL A 151 -4.85 4.09 6.52
CA VAL A 151 -3.82 3.54 7.42
C VAL A 151 -3.10 2.32 6.85
N ILE A 152 -3.80 1.48 6.06
CA ILE A 152 -3.36 0.15 5.63
C ILE A 152 -2.51 0.14 4.34
N MET A 153 -1.93 1.28 3.96
CA MET A 153 -1.22 1.43 2.68
C MET A 153 -0.18 0.33 2.37
N PRO A 154 0.63 -0.17 3.32
CA PRO A 154 1.56 -1.28 3.04
C PRO A 154 0.88 -2.60 2.64
N TRP A 155 -0.36 -2.81 3.03
CA TRP A 155 -1.15 -4.02 2.73
C TRP A 155 -2.30 -3.76 1.73
N GLY A 156 -2.34 -2.60 1.11
CA GLY A 156 -3.32 -2.30 0.06
C GLY A 156 -3.18 -3.27 -1.13
N THR A 157 -4.28 -3.48 -1.85
CA THR A 157 -4.32 -4.39 -3.00
C THR A 157 -3.79 -5.80 -2.65
N LEU A 158 -4.35 -6.37 -1.58
CA LEU A 158 -4.00 -7.71 -1.09
C LEU A 158 -2.48 -7.87 -0.81
N GLY A 159 -1.91 -6.88 -0.12
CA GLY A 159 -0.52 -6.93 0.32
C GLY A 159 0.52 -6.85 -0.80
N LEU A 160 0.12 -6.46 -2.01
CA LEU A 160 0.99 -6.43 -3.19
C LEU A 160 2.32 -5.71 -2.95
N ALA A 161 2.28 -4.55 -2.29
CA ALA A 161 3.49 -3.77 -2.03
C ALA A 161 4.46 -4.49 -1.08
N THR A 162 3.93 -5.17 -0.07
CA THR A 162 4.72 -5.97 0.87
C THR A 162 5.31 -7.21 0.18
N VAL A 163 4.56 -7.89 -0.69
CA VAL A 163 5.07 -9.03 -1.47
C VAL A 163 6.21 -8.59 -2.39
N ILE A 164 6.01 -7.53 -3.18
CA ILE A 164 7.05 -7.00 -4.08
C ILE A 164 8.25 -6.46 -3.29
N GLY A 165 8.00 -5.78 -2.17
CA GLY A 165 9.07 -5.32 -1.27
C GLY A 165 9.92 -6.49 -0.74
N GLY A 166 9.29 -7.60 -0.36
CA GLY A 166 9.99 -8.81 0.07
C GLY A 166 10.87 -9.40 -1.03
N LEU A 167 10.36 -9.48 -2.25
CA LEU A 167 11.14 -9.95 -3.40
C LEU A 167 12.36 -9.04 -3.69
N LEU A 168 12.17 -7.73 -3.60
CA LEU A 168 13.25 -6.75 -3.84
C LEU A 168 14.29 -6.70 -2.71
N ALA A 169 13.88 -7.00 -1.48
CA ALA A 169 14.76 -7.03 -0.30
C ALA A 169 15.40 -8.41 -0.06
N HIS A 170 15.02 -9.43 -0.82
CA HIS A 170 15.35 -10.83 -0.56
C HIS A 170 14.95 -11.31 0.86
N VAL A 171 13.80 -10.80 1.35
CA VAL A 171 13.22 -11.14 2.65
C VAL A 171 11.88 -11.84 2.39
N PRO A 172 11.57 -12.94 3.11
CA PRO A 172 10.25 -13.57 3.00
C PRO A 172 9.13 -12.55 3.22
N PRO A 173 8.11 -12.49 2.34
CA PRO A 173 7.01 -11.52 2.47
C PRO A 173 6.28 -11.57 3.81
N GLU A 174 6.20 -12.75 4.44
CA GLU A 174 5.63 -12.99 5.76
C GLU A 174 6.44 -12.27 6.85
N THR A 175 7.76 -12.36 6.76
CA THR A 175 8.69 -11.67 7.67
C THR A 175 8.62 -10.16 7.45
N LEU A 176 8.68 -9.71 6.20
CA LEU A 176 8.54 -8.29 5.88
C LEU A 176 7.22 -7.72 6.40
N GLY A 177 6.10 -8.43 6.16
CA GLY A 177 4.79 -8.00 6.60
C GLY A 177 4.66 -7.93 8.12
N SER A 178 5.13 -8.96 8.85
CA SER A 178 5.05 -8.99 10.32
C SER A 178 5.90 -7.87 10.95
N HIS A 179 7.14 -7.66 10.48
CA HIS A 179 7.97 -6.54 10.96
C HIS A 179 7.39 -5.18 10.59
N SER A 180 6.83 -5.03 9.37
CA SER A 180 6.14 -3.80 8.95
C SER A 180 4.93 -3.49 9.83
N ALA A 181 4.20 -4.51 10.33
CA ALA A 181 3.08 -4.31 11.23
C ALA A 181 3.53 -3.67 12.56
N LEU A 182 4.67 -4.09 13.10
CA LEU A 182 5.24 -3.51 14.32
C LEU A 182 5.78 -2.10 14.10
N ILE A 183 6.50 -1.87 12.99
CA ILE A 183 7.00 -0.54 12.63
C ILE A 183 5.83 0.44 12.40
N SER A 184 4.73 -0.01 11.79
CA SER A 184 3.56 0.83 11.51
C SER A 184 2.60 0.99 12.70
N ALA A 185 2.72 0.18 13.76
CA ALA A 185 1.79 0.20 14.89
C ALA A 185 1.59 1.59 15.51
N PRO A 186 2.65 2.38 15.82
CA PRO A 186 2.48 3.74 16.33
C PRO A 186 1.87 4.69 15.31
N VAL A 187 2.09 4.46 13.99
CA VAL A 187 1.47 5.26 12.93
C VAL A 187 -0.04 5.02 12.89
N PHE A 188 -0.50 3.76 13.00
CA PHE A 188 -1.93 3.44 13.05
C PHE A 188 -2.62 4.13 14.23
N LEU A 189 -2.01 4.06 15.41
CA LEU A 189 -2.53 4.74 16.59
C LEU A 189 -2.58 6.26 16.38
N CYS A 190 -1.54 6.85 15.82
CA CYS A 190 -1.45 8.29 15.56
C CYS A 190 -2.52 8.74 14.57
N LEU A 191 -2.67 8.06 13.43
CA LEU A 191 -3.67 8.39 12.40
C LEU A 191 -5.09 8.32 12.95
N ALA A 192 -5.41 7.26 13.70
CA ALA A 192 -6.71 7.09 14.33
C ALA A 192 -6.95 8.11 15.46
N ALA A 193 -5.91 8.48 16.21
CA ALA A 193 -5.95 9.55 17.20
C ALA A 193 -6.22 10.92 16.57
N VAL A 194 -5.54 11.24 15.46
CA VAL A 194 -5.79 12.45 14.68
C VAL A 194 -7.23 12.49 14.17
N ALA A 195 -7.75 11.37 13.67
CA ALA A 195 -9.13 11.27 13.21
C ALA A 195 -10.14 11.53 14.37
N LEU A 196 -9.90 10.92 15.53
CA LEU A 196 -10.73 11.12 16.72
C LEU A 196 -10.70 12.58 17.21
N TRP A 197 -9.51 13.19 17.17
CA TRP A 197 -9.32 14.59 17.52
C TRP A 197 -10.06 15.54 16.55
N LEU A 198 -9.97 15.29 15.22
CA LEU A 198 -10.66 16.06 14.19
C LEU A 198 -12.20 15.94 14.29
N ALA A 199 -12.70 14.81 14.79
CA ALA A 199 -14.11 14.60 15.08
C ALA A 199 -14.60 15.36 16.32
N GLY A 200 -13.72 16.06 17.04
CA GLY A 200 -14.06 16.84 18.23
C GLY A 200 -14.26 15.99 19.49
N ILE A 201 -13.84 14.73 19.50
CA ILE A 201 -13.98 13.84 20.66
C ILE A 201 -12.92 14.18 21.71
N ARG A 202 -13.38 14.61 22.90
CA ARG A 202 -12.50 15.04 24.01
C ARG A 202 -12.67 14.21 25.28
N SER A 203 -13.71 13.37 25.36
CA SER A 203 -13.93 12.45 26.48
C SER A 203 -12.89 11.35 26.51
N VAL A 204 -12.45 10.93 27.72
CA VAL A 204 -11.30 10.03 27.91
C VAL A 204 -11.58 8.59 27.49
N LEU A 205 -12.77 8.07 27.77
CA LEU A 205 -13.12 6.66 27.51
C LEU A 205 -12.92 6.21 26.03
N PRO A 206 -13.31 6.99 25.00
CA PRO A 206 -13.02 6.64 23.60
C PRO A 206 -11.53 6.48 23.28
N TRP A 207 -10.65 7.20 23.96
CA TRP A 207 -9.19 7.09 23.75
C TRP A 207 -8.64 5.76 24.24
N PHE A 208 -9.13 5.24 25.38
CA PHE A 208 -8.80 3.87 25.79
C PHE A 208 -9.36 2.84 24.81
N GLY A 209 -10.58 3.04 24.32
CA GLY A 209 -11.16 2.20 23.27
C GLY A 209 -10.33 2.21 21.99
N LEU A 210 -9.81 3.38 21.60
CA LEU A 210 -8.92 3.53 20.44
C LEU A 210 -7.65 2.70 20.61
N VAL A 211 -6.97 2.80 21.77
CA VAL A 211 -5.75 2.03 22.05
C VAL A 211 -6.04 0.52 22.00
N ALA A 212 -7.12 0.07 22.63
CA ALA A 212 -7.50 -1.34 22.64
C ALA A 212 -7.81 -1.88 21.24
N VAL A 213 -8.55 -1.12 20.42
CA VAL A 213 -8.88 -1.51 19.03
C VAL A 213 -7.64 -1.46 18.14
N THR A 214 -6.75 -0.47 18.33
CA THR A 214 -5.48 -0.43 17.60
C THR A 214 -4.60 -1.63 17.96
N ALA A 215 -4.53 -1.99 19.23
CA ALA A 215 -3.79 -3.18 19.67
C ALA A 215 -4.35 -4.48 19.05
N LEU A 216 -5.68 -4.63 19.01
CA LEU A 216 -6.33 -5.75 18.31
C LEU A 216 -5.97 -5.76 16.81
N PHE A 217 -6.09 -4.61 16.13
CA PHE A 217 -5.76 -4.47 14.72
C PHE A 217 -4.31 -4.91 14.43
N VAL A 218 -3.36 -4.38 15.20
CA VAL A 218 -1.93 -4.71 15.07
C VAL A 218 -1.65 -6.18 15.39
N ALA A 219 -2.24 -6.71 16.45
CA ALA A 219 -2.06 -8.11 16.85
C ALA A 219 -2.54 -9.07 15.75
N VAL A 220 -3.73 -8.83 15.18
CA VAL A 220 -4.25 -9.64 14.07
C VAL A 220 -3.39 -9.45 12.82
N LEU A 221 -3.04 -8.20 12.47
CA LEU A 221 -2.19 -7.89 11.33
C LEU A 221 -0.85 -8.62 11.42
N TYR A 222 -0.19 -8.55 12.58
CA TYR A 222 1.08 -9.24 12.84
C TYR A 222 0.96 -10.76 12.74
N ALA A 223 -0.01 -11.34 13.45
CA ALA A 223 -0.21 -12.79 13.50
C ALA A 223 -0.53 -13.37 12.12
N ILE A 224 -1.43 -12.72 11.37
CA ILE A 224 -1.80 -13.20 10.04
C ILE A 224 -0.64 -13.05 9.04
N ASN A 225 0.15 -11.96 9.10
CA ASN A 225 1.38 -11.87 8.30
C ASN A 225 2.32 -13.04 8.60
N LEU A 226 2.55 -13.33 9.88
CA LEU A 226 3.51 -14.35 10.32
C LEU A 226 3.11 -15.77 9.89
N TRP A 227 1.81 -16.11 9.99
CA TRP A 227 1.35 -17.49 9.81
C TRP A 227 0.71 -17.79 8.46
N ILE A 228 0.19 -16.77 7.78
CA ILE A 228 -0.59 -16.98 6.53
C ILE A 228 0.02 -16.18 5.37
N GLY A 229 0.37 -14.91 5.59
CA GLY A 229 0.97 -14.05 4.59
C GLY A 229 0.32 -12.66 4.49
N PRO A 230 1.02 -11.73 3.81
CA PRO A 230 0.60 -10.33 3.71
C PRO A 230 -0.69 -10.13 2.89
N GLU A 231 -1.04 -11.06 2.01
CA GLU A 231 -2.15 -10.91 1.07
C GLU A 231 -3.52 -10.88 1.76
N VAL A 232 -3.63 -11.54 2.90
CA VAL A 232 -4.88 -11.60 3.69
C VAL A 232 -4.81 -10.80 4.99
N SER A 233 -3.62 -10.41 5.42
CA SER A 233 -3.40 -9.85 6.75
C SER A 233 -4.14 -8.53 6.97
N GLY A 234 -4.07 -7.59 6.02
CA GLY A 234 -4.79 -6.33 6.10
C GLY A 234 -6.31 -6.51 6.07
N VAL A 235 -6.78 -7.45 5.26
CA VAL A 235 -8.20 -7.79 5.15
C VAL A 235 -8.73 -8.35 6.47
N LEU A 236 -8.03 -9.35 7.05
CA LEU A 236 -8.46 -9.99 8.30
C LEU A 236 -8.30 -9.08 9.50
N ALA A 237 -7.30 -8.20 9.54
CA ALA A 237 -7.15 -7.19 10.59
C ALA A 237 -8.32 -6.18 10.56
N GLY A 238 -8.67 -5.64 9.40
CA GLY A 238 -9.82 -4.76 9.24
C GLY A 238 -11.14 -5.46 9.56
N LEU A 239 -11.29 -6.73 9.12
CA LEU A 239 -12.47 -7.55 9.43
C LEU A 239 -12.62 -7.80 10.93
N ALA A 240 -11.55 -8.14 11.64
CA ALA A 240 -11.59 -8.37 13.09
C ALA A 240 -12.12 -7.14 13.84
N VAL A 241 -11.63 -5.95 13.48
CA VAL A 241 -12.12 -4.69 14.06
C VAL A 241 -13.58 -4.42 13.66
N ALA A 242 -13.95 -4.65 12.40
CA ALA A 242 -15.32 -4.49 11.94
C ALA A 242 -16.28 -5.44 12.70
N CYS A 243 -15.89 -6.69 12.94
CA CYS A 243 -16.66 -7.65 13.73
C CYS A 243 -16.88 -7.18 15.16
N VAL A 244 -15.87 -6.61 15.83
CA VAL A 244 -16.03 -5.99 17.16
C VAL A 244 -17.05 -4.85 17.12
N GLY A 245 -16.96 -3.97 16.11
CA GLY A 245 -17.90 -2.89 15.92
C GLY A 245 -19.34 -3.38 15.69
N LEU A 246 -19.52 -4.42 14.89
CA LEU A 246 -20.80 -5.07 14.66
C LEU A 246 -21.36 -5.73 15.93
N GLY A 247 -20.49 -6.38 16.72
CA GLY A 247 -20.86 -6.95 18.02
C GLY A 247 -21.38 -5.88 19.00
N ILE A 248 -20.75 -4.70 19.03
CA ILE A 248 -21.22 -3.56 19.84
C ILE A 248 -22.56 -3.04 19.32
N SER A 249 -22.73 -2.92 18.00
CA SER A 249 -24.00 -2.52 17.40
C SER A 249 -25.14 -3.50 17.77
N PHE A 250 -24.88 -4.81 17.59
CA PHE A 250 -25.84 -5.86 17.95
C PHE A 250 -26.20 -5.85 19.45
N SER A 251 -25.21 -5.71 20.32
CA SER A 251 -25.43 -5.65 21.77
C SER A 251 -26.39 -4.51 22.19
N ARG A 252 -26.29 -3.37 21.49
CA ARG A 252 -27.12 -2.19 21.77
C ARG A 252 -28.52 -2.27 21.15
N ARG A 253 -28.60 -2.73 19.88
CA ARG A 253 -29.85 -2.72 19.11
C ARG A 253 -30.65 -4.00 19.25
N LYS A 254 -30.02 -5.10 19.67
CA LYS A 254 -30.59 -6.47 19.72
C LYS A 254 -31.06 -6.99 18.36
N THR A 255 -30.70 -6.30 17.26
CA THR A 255 -31.03 -6.67 15.87
C THR A 255 -29.78 -6.61 15.02
N LEU A 256 -29.61 -7.59 14.12
CA LEU A 256 -28.54 -7.56 13.11
C LEU A 256 -28.98 -6.67 11.94
N VAL A 257 -28.17 -5.69 11.62
CA VAL A 257 -28.36 -4.91 10.39
C VAL A 257 -27.84 -5.77 9.23
N ARG A 258 -28.73 -6.07 8.27
CA ARG A 258 -28.41 -6.93 7.14
C ARG A 258 -27.33 -6.29 6.27
N TRP A 259 -26.34 -7.11 5.87
CA TRP A 259 -25.32 -6.68 4.89
C TRP A 259 -25.98 -6.29 3.57
N PRO A 260 -25.57 -5.17 2.92
CA PRO A 260 -26.16 -4.74 1.66
C PRO A 260 -25.95 -5.74 0.54
N ASP A 261 -27.02 -6.08 -0.18
CA ASP A 261 -26.94 -7.04 -1.29
C ASP A 261 -25.98 -6.55 -2.40
N ALA A 262 -25.88 -5.23 -2.65
CA ALA A 262 -24.94 -4.65 -3.60
C ALA A 262 -23.47 -4.86 -3.22
N ALA A 263 -23.19 -5.08 -1.94
CA ALA A 263 -21.82 -5.27 -1.42
C ALA A 263 -21.37 -6.76 -1.36
N TRP A 264 -22.17 -7.68 -1.93
CA TRP A 264 -21.83 -9.12 -2.00
C TRP A 264 -20.44 -9.40 -2.61
N PRO A 265 -19.92 -8.61 -3.61
CA PRO A 265 -18.63 -8.91 -4.21
C PRO A 265 -17.46 -8.88 -3.21
N TYR A 266 -17.54 -8.01 -2.20
CA TYR A 266 -16.53 -7.97 -1.14
C TYR A 266 -16.52 -9.24 -0.29
N LEU A 267 -17.72 -9.78 0.04
CA LEU A 267 -17.81 -11.05 0.78
C LEU A 267 -17.34 -12.23 -0.08
N ALA A 268 -17.66 -12.22 -1.36
CA ALA A 268 -17.18 -13.23 -2.30
C ALA A 268 -15.65 -13.20 -2.42
N LEU A 269 -15.08 -12.01 -2.57
CA LEU A 269 -13.61 -11.84 -2.64
C LEU A 269 -12.94 -12.30 -1.35
N LEU A 270 -13.47 -11.89 -0.19
CA LEU A 270 -13.00 -12.36 1.12
C LEU A 270 -13.03 -13.88 1.22
N GLY A 271 -14.16 -14.51 0.85
CA GLY A 271 -14.32 -15.96 0.88
C GLY A 271 -13.31 -16.68 -0.01
N VAL A 272 -13.16 -16.22 -1.27
CA VAL A 272 -12.20 -16.81 -2.22
C VAL A 272 -10.77 -16.69 -1.72
N ILE A 273 -10.37 -15.53 -1.18
CA ILE A 273 -9.00 -15.32 -0.69
C ILE A 273 -8.72 -16.19 0.53
N VAL A 274 -9.62 -16.20 1.51
CA VAL A 274 -9.42 -16.98 2.75
C VAL A 274 -9.40 -18.48 2.43
N VAL A 275 -10.32 -18.96 1.59
CA VAL A 275 -10.37 -20.37 1.21
C VAL A 275 -9.13 -20.76 0.41
N SER A 276 -8.74 -19.99 -0.61
CA SER A 276 -7.55 -20.30 -1.41
C SER A 276 -6.28 -20.35 -0.55
N ARG A 277 -6.11 -19.38 0.38
CA ARG A 277 -4.97 -19.37 1.30
C ARG A 277 -5.00 -20.57 2.27
N GLY A 278 -6.17 -20.90 2.81
CA GLY A 278 -6.33 -22.09 3.64
C GLY A 278 -5.94 -23.37 2.90
N VAL A 279 -6.39 -23.51 1.65
CA VAL A 279 -6.01 -24.64 0.78
C VAL A 279 -4.49 -24.67 0.57
N PHE A 280 -3.87 -23.57 0.23
CA PHE A 280 -2.41 -23.52 -0.02
C PHE A 280 -1.60 -23.87 1.22
N VAL A 281 -1.96 -23.35 2.39
CA VAL A 281 -1.29 -23.69 3.67
C VAL A 281 -1.41 -25.18 3.99
N LEU A 282 -2.57 -25.80 3.71
CA LEU A 282 -2.81 -27.19 4.02
C LEU A 282 -2.20 -28.16 3.00
N THR A 283 -2.11 -27.79 1.73
CA THR A 283 -1.74 -28.71 0.63
C THR A 283 -0.38 -28.42 0.02
N GLY A 284 0.17 -27.20 0.18
CA GLY A 284 1.38 -26.76 -0.52
C GLY A 284 1.19 -26.58 -2.04
N TRP A 285 -0.04 -26.52 -2.54
CA TRP A 285 -0.33 -26.38 -3.98
C TRP A 285 0.16 -25.07 -4.60
N ASP A 286 0.44 -24.07 -3.79
CA ASP A 286 1.08 -22.82 -4.24
C ASP A 286 2.45 -23.05 -4.89
N ALA A 287 3.13 -24.14 -4.52
CA ALA A 287 4.43 -24.52 -5.07
C ALA A 287 4.38 -25.36 -6.36
N LEU A 288 3.18 -25.74 -6.85
CA LEU A 288 3.04 -26.52 -8.08
C LEU A 288 3.51 -25.79 -9.33
N TRP A 289 3.46 -24.47 -9.30
CA TRP A 289 3.93 -23.61 -10.38
C TRP A 289 4.77 -22.45 -9.84
N ILE A 290 6.08 -22.52 -10.10
CA ILE A 290 7.04 -21.48 -9.70
C ILE A 290 7.73 -20.98 -10.96
N VAL A 291 7.65 -19.67 -11.22
CA VAL A 291 8.41 -18.98 -12.24
C VAL A 291 9.66 -18.43 -11.58
N LYS A 292 10.85 -18.83 -12.07
CA LYS A 292 12.14 -18.45 -11.49
C LYS A 292 12.90 -17.54 -12.43
N GLY A 293 13.45 -16.44 -11.91
CA GLY A 293 14.46 -15.60 -12.52
C GLY A 293 15.83 -15.88 -11.90
N GLU A 294 16.76 -14.97 -12.09
CA GLU A 294 18.10 -15.06 -11.48
C GLU A 294 18.06 -14.76 -9.98
N HIS A 295 17.35 -13.71 -9.58
CA HIS A 295 17.30 -13.23 -8.20
C HIS A 295 15.89 -13.23 -7.61
N VAL A 296 14.87 -13.44 -8.44
CA VAL A 296 13.46 -13.38 -8.02
C VAL A 296 12.72 -14.65 -8.41
N SER A 297 11.70 -15.00 -7.63
CA SER A 297 10.79 -16.08 -7.96
C SER A 297 9.35 -15.68 -7.67
N TRP A 298 8.42 -16.19 -8.47
CA TRP A 298 6.99 -15.92 -8.33
C TRP A 298 6.19 -17.20 -8.39
N LYS A 299 5.16 -17.30 -7.54
CA LYS A 299 4.20 -18.40 -7.48
C LYS A 299 2.86 -17.91 -8.05
N PRO A 300 2.56 -18.08 -9.35
CA PRO A 300 1.35 -17.56 -9.98
C PRO A 300 0.07 -18.03 -9.32
N LEU A 301 0.00 -19.30 -8.88
CA LEU A 301 -1.19 -19.86 -8.23
C LEU A 301 -1.51 -19.17 -6.90
N ALA A 302 -0.48 -18.75 -6.17
CA ALA A 302 -0.64 -18.02 -4.91
C ALA A 302 -0.97 -16.53 -5.12
N SER A 303 -0.95 -16.03 -6.36
CA SER A 303 -1.23 -14.62 -6.63
C SER A 303 -2.67 -14.25 -6.25
N PRO A 304 -2.86 -13.21 -5.43
CA PRO A 304 -4.18 -12.72 -5.08
C PRO A 304 -4.95 -12.18 -6.30
N GLY A 305 -4.25 -11.91 -7.39
CA GLY A 305 -4.84 -11.52 -8.67
C GLY A 305 -5.78 -12.59 -9.25
N LEU A 306 -5.52 -13.87 -8.98
CA LEU A 306 -6.44 -14.94 -9.39
C LEU A 306 -7.79 -14.86 -8.67
N ALA A 307 -7.79 -14.57 -7.37
CA ALA A 307 -9.03 -14.38 -6.61
C ALA A 307 -9.81 -13.16 -7.13
N LEU A 308 -9.12 -12.05 -7.39
CA LEU A 308 -9.71 -10.86 -8.00
C LEU A 308 -10.29 -11.15 -9.39
N LEU A 309 -9.55 -11.87 -10.23
CA LEU A 309 -10.02 -12.27 -11.56
C LEU A 309 -11.26 -13.14 -11.48
N LEU A 310 -11.24 -14.18 -10.63
CA LEU A 310 -12.36 -15.11 -10.46
C LEU A 310 -13.64 -14.39 -10.03
N VAL A 311 -13.54 -13.53 -9.02
CA VAL A 311 -14.72 -12.78 -8.55
C VAL A 311 -15.17 -11.76 -9.58
N THR A 312 -14.26 -11.11 -10.31
CA THR A 312 -14.59 -10.19 -11.41
C THR A 312 -15.36 -10.90 -12.52
N VAL A 313 -14.94 -12.12 -12.91
CA VAL A 313 -15.65 -12.94 -13.89
C VAL A 313 -17.03 -13.33 -13.36
N LEU A 314 -17.13 -13.77 -12.11
CA LEU A 314 -18.41 -14.09 -11.48
C LEU A 314 -19.37 -12.89 -11.44
N MET A 315 -18.86 -11.70 -11.14
CA MET A 315 -19.64 -10.45 -11.19
C MET A 315 -20.12 -10.16 -12.62
N SER A 316 -19.23 -10.30 -13.61
CA SER A 316 -19.57 -10.06 -15.02
C SER A 316 -20.69 -10.99 -15.51
N ILE A 317 -20.66 -12.27 -15.08
CA ILE A 317 -21.71 -13.24 -15.41
C ILE A 317 -23.02 -12.89 -14.70
N ARG A 318 -22.96 -12.54 -13.40
CA ARG A 318 -24.15 -12.29 -12.58
C ARG A 318 -24.85 -10.96 -12.90
N GLN A 319 -24.11 -9.93 -13.31
CA GLN A 319 -24.67 -8.62 -13.64
C GLN A 319 -25.38 -8.60 -15.01
N SER A 320 -25.58 -9.75 -15.61
CA SER A 320 -26.27 -9.96 -16.90
C SER A 320 -26.00 -8.84 -17.90
N VAL A 321 -25.07 -9.02 -18.54
CA VAL A 321 -24.34 -8.48 -19.64
C VAL A 321 -25.16 -7.86 -20.79
N THR A 322 -26.14 -7.06 -20.52
CA THR A 322 -26.78 -6.23 -21.54
C THR A 322 -25.87 -5.09 -22.05
N ALA A 323 -24.80 -4.77 -21.30
CA ALA A 323 -23.92 -3.62 -21.62
C ALA A 323 -22.44 -4.00 -21.87
N GLY A 324 -22.04 -5.29 -21.83
CA GLY A 324 -20.66 -5.73 -22.01
C GLY A 324 -19.69 -5.29 -20.88
N PHE A 325 -18.52 -5.92 -20.82
CA PHE A 325 -17.47 -5.53 -19.88
C PHE A 325 -16.86 -4.18 -20.31
N PRO A 326 -16.56 -3.24 -19.38
CA PRO A 326 -16.08 -1.88 -19.72
C PRO A 326 -14.58 -1.83 -20.04
N TRP A 327 -14.15 -2.50 -21.08
CA TRP A 327 -12.74 -2.60 -21.50
C TRP A 327 -12.06 -1.24 -21.67
N ALA A 328 -12.76 -0.25 -22.26
CA ALA A 328 -12.22 1.09 -22.45
C ALA A 328 -11.92 1.78 -21.10
N SER A 329 -12.79 1.60 -20.10
CA SER A 329 -12.57 2.13 -18.75
C SER A 329 -11.40 1.44 -18.07
N LEU A 330 -11.30 0.12 -18.21
CA LEU A 330 -10.18 -0.66 -17.66
C LEU A 330 -8.85 -0.19 -18.28
N PHE A 331 -8.77 -0.12 -19.61
CA PHE A 331 -7.57 0.34 -20.29
C PHE A 331 -7.18 1.77 -19.87
N LYS A 332 -8.17 2.68 -19.81
CA LYS A 332 -7.93 4.07 -19.38
C LYS A 332 -7.35 4.16 -17.97
N ARG A 333 -7.85 3.33 -17.03
CA ARG A 333 -7.38 3.31 -15.63
C ARG A 333 -6.06 2.55 -15.45
N ALA A 334 -5.82 1.48 -16.21
CA ALA A 334 -4.68 0.60 -16.04
C ALA A 334 -3.39 1.07 -16.73
N LYS A 335 -3.48 1.69 -17.91
CA LYS A 335 -2.33 1.97 -18.77
C LYS A 335 -1.19 2.73 -18.10
N PHE A 336 -1.49 3.79 -17.33
CA PHE A 336 -0.45 4.58 -16.68
C PHE A 336 0.12 3.93 -15.42
N PRO A 337 -0.67 3.42 -14.46
CA PRO A 337 -0.14 2.68 -13.32
C PRO A 337 0.72 1.49 -13.73
N VAL A 338 0.25 0.67 -14.67
CA VAL A 338 0.97 -0.51 -15.15
C VAL A 338 2.28 -0.12 -15.84
N ALA A 339 2.26 0.89 -16.74
CA ALA A 339 3.47 1.39 -17.41
C ALA A 339 4.48 1.98 -16.41
N THR A 340 3.99 2.75 -15.42
CA THR A 340 4.85 3.37 -14.40
C THR A 340 5.56 2.32 -13.55
N ILE A 341 4.84 1.27 -13.14
CA ILE A 341 5.43 0.18 -12.34
C ILE A 341 6.44 -0.60 -13.16
N PHE A 342 6.13 -0.93 -14.42
CA PHE A 342 7.10 -1.56 -15.32
C PHE A 342 8.41 -0.76 -15.39
N LEU A 343 8.32 0.55 -15.62
CA LEU A 343 9.49 1.42 -15.74
C LEU A 343 10.27 1.53 -14.42
N PHE A 344 9.59 1.61 -13.28
CA PHE A 344 10.28 1.61 -11.98
C PHE A 344 10.96 0.28 -11.68
N LEU A 345 10.33 -0.84 -11.99
CA LEU A 345 10.94 -2.16 -11.85
C LEU A 345 12.16 -2.31 -12.76
N LEU A 346 12.06 -1.87 -14.01
CA LEU A 346 13.18 -1.88 -14.95
C LEU A 346 14.33 -0.99 -14.46
N LEU A 347 14.03 0.24 -14.03
CA LEU A 347 15.02 1.14 -13.42
C LEU A 347 15.73 0.47 -12.24
N SER A 348 14.96 -0.11 -11.33
CA SER A 348 15.44 -0.81 -10.15
C SER A 348 16.36 -1.99 -10.53
N GLN A 349 15.93 -2.86 -11.46
CA GLN A 349 16.71 -4.04 -11.85
C GLN A 349 17.99 -3.66 -12.61
N VAL A 350 17.97 -2.60 -13.43
CA VAL A 350 19.21 -2.08 -14.03
C VAL A 350 20.15 -1.57 -12.94
N MET A 351 19.65 -0.78 -11.98
CA MET A 351 20.50 -0.25 -10.91
C MET A 351 21.11 -1.34 -10.02
N VAL A 352 20.36 -2.40 -9.72
CA VAL A 352 20.85 -3.56 -8.95
C VAL A 352 21.91 -4.32 -9.73
N ASN A 353 21.54 -4.83 -10.90
CA ASN A 353 22.37 -5.79 -11.63
C ASN A 353 23.60 -5.14 -12.29
N ALA A 354 23.54 -3.86 -12.66
CA ALA A 354 24.66 -3.12 -13.18
C ALA A 354 25.55 -2.48 -12.09
N GLY A 355 25.19 -2.62 -10.81
CA GLY A 355 26.02 -2.17 -9.69
C GLY A 355 25.94 -0.66 -9.39
N PHE A 356 24.89 0.03 -9.81
CA PHE A 356 24.67 1.46 -9.52
C PHE A 356 24.41 1.74 -8.02
N LEU A 357 24.07 0.74 -7.23
CA LEU A 357 23.72 0.92 -5.82
C LEU A 357 24.90 0.73 -4.86
N VAL A 358 26.08 0.31 -5.35
CA VAL A 358 27.22 -0.04 -4.51
C VAL A 358 27.68 1.13 -3.61
N GLU A 359 27.87 2.31 -4.18
CA GLU A 359 28.28 3.49 -3.40
C GLU A 359 27.19 3.96 -2.39
N ALA A 360 25.92 3.83 -2.75
CA ALA A 360 24.82 4.12 -1.83
C ALA A 360 24.79 3.13 -0.66
N GLN A 361 25.03 1.84 -0.93
CA GLN A 361 25.12 0.79 0.08
C GLN A 361 26.30 1.02 1.03
N HIS A 362 27.49 1.34 0.52
CA HIS A 362 28.65 1.70 1.34
C HIS A 362 28.36 2.91 2.23
N THR A 363 27.72 3.94 1.66
CA THR A 363 27.32 5.13 2.43
C THR A 363 26.34 4.77 3.55
N LEU A 364 25.31 3.96 3.26
CA LEU A 364 24.35 3.51 4.28
C LEU A 364 25.00 2.62 5.34
N GLN A 365 25.92 1.74 4.96
CA GLN A 365 26.67 0.89 5.91
C GLN A 365 27.55 1.69 6.87
N SER A 366 28.03 2.87 6.46
CA SER A 366 28.82 3.76 7.32
C SER A 366 28.00 4.51 8.38
N LEU A 367 26.65 4.51 8.24
CA LEU A 367 25.75 5.18 9.19
C LEU A 367 25.56 4.31 10.44
N SER A 368 25.55 4.94 11.61
CA SER A 368 25.13 4.30 12.86
C SER A 368 23.62 4.06 12.88
N GLY A 369 23.13 3.16 13.76
CA GLY A 369 21.70 2.89 13.93
C GLY A 369 20.88 4.17 14.20
N LEU A 370 21.43 5.15 14.90
CA LEU A 370 20.80 6.45 15.19
C LEU A 370 20.60 7.32 13.93
N SER A 371 21.46 7.21 12.93
CA SER A 371 21.36 7.96 11.67
C SER A 371 20.80 7.11 10.52
N LEU A 372 21.01 5.79 10.53
CA LEU A 372 20.55 4.88 9.49
C LEU A 372 19.02 4.82 9.43
N ALA A 373 18.34 4.60 10.56
CA ALA A 373 16.90 4.50 10.61
C ALA A 373 16.18 5.77 10.12
N PRO A 374 16.50 6.99 10.57
CA PRO A 374 15.91 8.20 10.03
C PRO A 374 16.20 8.43 8.55
N THR A 375 17.40 8.10 8.09
CA THR A 375 17.76 8.23 6.67
C THR A 375 16.91 7.30 5.80
N ILE A 376 16.75 6.03 6.18
CA ILE A 376 15.91 5.07 5.46
C ILE A 376 14.45 5.51 5.47
N ALA A 377 13.90 5.90 6.63
CA ALA A 377 12.53 6.34 6.74
C ALA A 377 12.25 7.57 5.88
N LEU A 378 13.18 8.54 5.85
CA LEU A 378 13.06 9.75 5.02
C LEU A 378 13.09 9.42 3.53
N LEU A 379 14.09 8.65 3.08
CA LEU A 379 14.21 8.27 1.66
C LEU A 379 13.00 7.50 1.17
N ALA A 380 12.56 6.50 1.94
CA ALA A 380 11.41 5.67 1.59
C ALA A 380 10.09 6.47 1.65
N GLY A 381 9.91 7.32 2.65
CA GLY A 381 8.73 8.17 2.78
C GLY A 381 8.62 9.18 1.64
N ILE A 382 9.72 9.82 1.24
CA ILE A 382 9.77 10.70 0.07
C ILE A 382 9.46 9.90 -1.20
N ALA A 383 10.08 8.72 -1.38
CA ALA A 383 9.85 7.90 -2.56
C ALA A 383 8.37 7.48 -2.68
N GLY A 384 7.73 7.05 -1.58
CA GLY A 384 6.31 6.73 -1.54
C GLY A 384 5.41 7.93 -1.86
N TYR A 385 5.69 9.08 -1.24
CA TYR A 385 4.95 10.34 -1.49
C TYR A 385 5.04 10.76 -2.96
N VAL A 386 6.24 10.73 -3.52
CA VAL A 386 6.51 11.16 -4.90
C VAL A 386 5.87 10.24 -5.92
N THR A 387 6.05 8.93 -5.75
CA THR A 387 5.49 7.94 -6.68
C THR A 387 3.97 7.78 -6.54
N GLY A 388 3.42 8.19 -5.40
CA GLY A 388 2.01 7.99 -5.06
C GLY A 388 1.64 6.53 -4.85
N SER A 389 2.62 5.67 -4.60
CA SER A 389 2.46 4.23 -4.51
C SER A 389 3.50 3.62 -3.57
N ASN A 390 3.06 2.73 -2.68
CA ASN A 390 4.00 1.98 -1.86
C ASN A 390 4.88 1.04 -2.71
N VAL A 391 4.32 0.41 -3.74
CA VAL A 391 5.12 -0.40 -4.70
C VAL A 391 6.20 0.47 -5.33
N GLY A 392 5.85 1.68 -5.81
CA GLY A 392 6.81 2.62 -6.39
C GLY A 392 7.90 3.04 -5.40
N GLY A 393 7.54 3.33 -4.15
CA GLY A 393 8.50 3.65 -3.09
C GLY A 393 9.45 2.49 -2.78
N ASN A 394 8.91 1.27 -2.65
CA ASN A 394 9.71 0.08 -2.44
C ASN A 394 10.69 -0.18 -3.61
N THR A 395 10.25 -0.04 -4.86
CA THR A 395 11.12 -0.27 -6.02
C THR A 395 12.28 0.71 -6.10
N LEU A 396 12.12 1.94 -5.61
CA LEU A 396 13.19 2.94 -5.63
C LEU A 396 14.20 2.78 -4.50
N VAL A 397 13.78 2.30 -3.32
CA VAL A 397 14.64 2.31 -2.12
C VAL A 397 15.03 0.92 -1.64
N MET A 398 14.13 -0.07 -1.74
CA MET A 398 14.36 -1.41 -1.19
C MET A 398 15.65 -2.07 -1.67
N PRO A 399 16.03 -1.99 -2.97
CA PRO A 399 17.26 -2.63 -3.44
C PRO A 399 18.53 -2.04 -2.81
N SER A 400 18.52 -0.76 -2.42
CA SER A 400 19.66 -0.16 -1.72
C SER A 400 19.86 -0.74 -0.31
N ILE A 401 18.81 -1.31 0.27
CA ILE A 401 18.81 -1.91 1.61
C ILE A 401 19.13 -3.41 1.56
N ALA A 402 18.70 -4.09 0.49
CA ALA A 402 18.82 -5.55 0.35
C ALA A 402 20.26 -6.06 0.51
N ALA A 403 21.26 -5.28 0.09
CA ALA A 403 22.68 -5.65 0.18
C ALA A 403 23.35 -5.18 1.47
N LEU A 404 22.63 -4.56 2.41
CA LEU A 404 23.21 -4.23 3.71
C LEU A 404 23.44 -5.52 4.51
N THR A 405 24.69 -5.83 4.76
CA THR A 405 25.14 -7.08 5.44
C THR A 405 24.93 -7.05 6.96
N THR A 406 24.07 -6.18 7.44
CA THR A 406 23.70 -6.10 8.86
C THR A 406 22.70 -7.19 9.22
N GLY A 407 22.82 -7.82 10.38
CA GLY A 407 21.85 -8.81 10.89
C GLY A 407 20.41 -8.26 11.01
N HIS A 408 20.21 -6.98 10.77
CA HIS A 408 18.93 -6.26 10.89
C HIS A 408 18.21 -6.03 9.53
N GLY A 409 18.68 -6.67 8.43
CA GLY A 409 18.11 -6.50 7.08
C GLY A 409 16.59 -6.53 7.02
N PRO A 410 15.89 -7.52 7.61
CA PRO A 410 14.42 -7.57 7.60
C PRO A 410 13.74 -6.36 8.27
N TRP A 411 14.32 -5.81 9.33
CA TRP A 411 13.80 -4.62 10.00
C TRP A 411 14.00 -3.35 9.18
N LEU A 412 15.16 -3.22 8.52
CA LEU A 412 15.43 -2.11 7.61
C LEU A 412 14.49 -2.14 6.40
N ALA A 413 14.25 -3.32 5.84
CA ALA A 413 13.27 -3.52 4.78
C ALA A 413 11.84 -3.16 5.25
N ALA A 414 11.47 -3.54 6.47
CA ALA A 414 10.17 -3.19 7.07
C ALA A 414 10.01 -1.68 7.26
N MET A 415 11.09 -0.97 7.61
CA MET A 415 11.08 0.49 7.68
C MET A 415 10.84 1.12 6.30
N VAL A 416 11.49 0.60 5.23
CA VAL A 416 11.23 1.05 3.87
C VAL A 416 9.78 0.85 3.49
N ASN A 417 9.25 -0.37 3.67
CA ASN A 417 7.87 -0.72 3.32
C ASN A 417 6.85 0.15 4.07
N SER A 418 7.06 0.35 5.37
CA SER A 418 6.17 1.17 6.21
C SER A 418 6.26 2.66 5.83
N ALA A 419 7.47 3.21 5.73
CA ALA A 419 7.66 4.63 5.40
C ALA A 419 7.14 4.96 4.01
N ALA A 420 7.41 4.12 3.00
CA ALA A 420 6.92 4.30 1.64
C ALA A 420 5.38 4.26 1.59
N GLY A 421 4.76 3.30 2.28
CA GLY A 421 3.30 3.21 2.36
C GLY A 421 2.66 4.43 3.02
N HIS A 422 3.16 4.82 4.18
CA HIS A 422 2.64 5.99 4.91
C HIS A 422 3.04 7.33 4.28
N GLY A 423 4.07 7.36 3.44
CA GLY A 423 4.40 8.49 2.57
C GLY A 423 3.39 8.62 1.42
N ALA A 424 3.06 7.50 0.77
CA ALA A 424 2.11 7.46 -0.35
C ALA A 424 0.70 7.96 0.02
N LEU A 425 0.29 7.83 1.29
CA LEU A 425 -0.98 8.34 1.82
C LEU A 425 -1.20 9.82 1.48
N GLY A 426 -0.17 10.66 1.57
CA GLY A 426 -0.28 12.09 1.30
C GLY A 426 -0.04 12.49 -0.16
N SER A 427 0.10 11.55 -1.06
CA SER A 427 0.40 11.80 -2.48
C SER A 427 -0.69 12.58 -3.20
N LEU A 428 -0.28 13.27 -4.28
CA LEU A 428 -1.21 14.04 -5.11
C LEU A 428 -2.33 13.19 -5.71
N SER A 429 -2.08 11.91 -5.99
CA SER A 429 -3.10 10.98 -6.52
C SER A 429 -4.21 10.72 -5.49
N ILE A 430 -3.87 10.46 -4.24
CA ILE A 430 -4.85 10.26 -3.16
C ILE A 430 -5.59 11.57 -2.86
N LEU A 431 -4.86 12.69 -2.81
CA LEU A 431 -5.47 14.00 -2.58
C LEU A 431 -6.45 14.40 -3.68
N SER A 432 -6.08 14.18 -4.95
CA SER A 432 -6.96 14.44 -6.10
C SER A 432 -8.22 13.58 -6.07
N LEU A 433 -8.10 12.33 -5.61
CA LEU A 433 -9.27 11.46 -5.45
C LEU A 433 -10.21 11.99 -4.37
N ILE A 434 -9.70 12.35 -3.20
CA ILE A 434 -10.53 12.91 -2.10
C ILE A 434 -11.18 14.22 -2.53
N THR A 435 -10.41 15.15 -3.14
CA THR A 435 -10.95 16.45 -3.59
C THR A 435 -11.98 16.30 -4.70
N GLY A 436 -11.76 15.32 -5.62
CA GLY A 436 -12.72 14.99 -6.67
C GLY A 436 -14.02 14.42 -6.11
N LEU A 437 -13.95 13.43 -5.20
CA LEU A 437 -15.11 12.82 -4.54
C LEU A 437 -15.89 13.83 -3.68
N ALA A 438 -15.16 14.74 -3.06
CA ALA A 438 -15.76 15.82 -2.25
C ALA A 438 -16.28 16.99 -3.11
N ALA A 439 -15.99 17.08 -4.41
CA ALA A 439 -16.15 18.30 -5.22
C ALA A 439 -15.60 19.52 -4.45
N ALA A 440 -14.35 19.42 -3.98
CA ALA A 440 -13.73 20.41 -3.10
C ALA A 440 -13.42 21.71 -3.84
N ASN A 441 -13.63 22.85 -3.16
CA ASN A 441 -13.17 24.13 -3.64
C ASN A 441 -11.65 24.32 -3.41
N ARG A 442 -11.04 25.35 -4.00
CA ARG A 442 -9.58 25.62 -3.89
C ARG A 442 -9.09 25.79 -2.46
N GLN A 443 -9.90 26.39 -1.59
CA GLN A 443 -9.53 26.60 -0.19
C GLN A 443 -9.52 25.29 0.59
N GLU A 444 -10.52 24.42 0.35
CA GLU A 444 -10.59 23.08 0.93
C GLU A 444 -9.43 22.21 0.44
N GLU A 445 -9.12 22.26 -0.86
CA GLU A 445 -7.99 21.56 -1.46
C GLU A 445 -6.65 21.99 -0.81
N HIS A 446 -6.36 23.30 -0.73
CA HIS A 446 -5.16 23.81 -0.07
C HIS A 446 -5.08 23.41 1.41
N SER A 447 -6.19 23.40 2.12
CA SER A 447 -6.25 22.96 3.52
C SER A 447 -5.93 21.47 3.64
N LEU A 448 -6.45 20.64 2.72
CA LEU A 448 -6.20 19.19 2.69
C LEU A 448 -4.73 18.90 2.35
N ILE A 449 -4.15 19.60 1.37
CA ILE A 449 -2.74 19.42 0.97
C ILE A 449 -1.81 19.73 2.13
N ARG A 450 -2.02 20.86 2.83
CA ARG A 450 -1.19 21.21 4.01
C ARG A 450 -1.32 20.20 5.13
N PHE A 451 -2.54 19.72 5.39
CA PHE A 451 -2.78 18.70 6.39
C PHE A 451 -2.09 17.37 6.01
N ALA A 452 -2.23 16.94 4.76
CA ALA A 452 -1.61 15.73 4.25
C ALA A 452 -0.08 15.76 4.35
N PHE A 453 0.53 16.88 3.97
CA PHE A 453 1.98 17.06 4.09
C PHE A 453 2.46 16.95 5.55
N GLY A 454 1.77 17.63 6.48
CA GLY A 454 2.07 17.52 7.92
C GLY A 454 1.92 16.10 8.44
N LEU A 455 0.88 15.38 7.96
CA LEU A 455 0.64 13.99 8.35
C LEU A 455 1.73 13.04 7.82
N VAL A 456 2.17 13.23 6.57
CA VAL A 456 3.29 12.45 5.99
C VAL A 456 4.59 12.67 6.77
N VAL A 457 4.93 13.93 7.06
CA VAL A 457 6.12 14.23 7.87
C VAL A 457 6.03 13.56 9.23
N LEU A 458 4.88 13.66 9.89
CA LEU A 458 4.64 13.00 11.19
C LEU A 458 4.82 11.48 11.10
N ASN A 459 4.25 10.84 10.08
CA ASN A 459 4.37 9.40 9.87
C ASN A 459 5.83 8.98 9.65
N ILE A 460 6.59 9.71 8.83
CA ILE A 460 8.02 9.45 8.58
C ILE A 460 8.82 9.55 9.89
N VAL A 461 8.55 10.59 10.69
CA VAL A 461 9.21 10.77 12.00
C VAL A 461 8.87 9.62 12.95
N ILE A 462 7.61 9.18 13.00
CA ILE A 462 7.20 8.04 13.83
C ILE A 462 7.93 6.76 13.39
N VAL A 463 7.97 6.47 12.09
CA VAL A 463 8.69 5.30 11.56
C VAL A 463 10.19 5.38 11.89
N ALA A 464 10.79 6.57 11.74
CA ALA A 464 12.20 6.80 12.08
C ALA A 464 12.50 6.53 13.56
N ILE A 465 11.69 7.08 14.46
CA ILE A 465 11.83 6.86 15.92
C ILE A 465 11.64 5.39 16.26
N THR A 466 10.58 4.76 15.73
CA THR A 466 10.30 3.34 15.96
C THR A 466 11.46 2.47 15.46
N GLY A 467 12.00 2.80 14.29
CA GLY A 467 13.17 2.11 13.73
C GLY A 467 14.42 2.25 14.60
N VAL A 468 14.71 3.46 15.10
CA VAL A 468 15.83 3.68 16.04
C VAL A 468 15.66 2.84 17.29
N VAL A 469 14.47 2.86 17.89
CA VAL A 469 14.20 2.08 19.12
C VAL A 469 14.39 0.58 18.87
N ILE A 470 13.85 0.06 17.78
CA ILE A 470 13.98 -1.37 17.45
C ILE A 470 15.44 -1.75 17.22
N LEU A 471 16.19 -0.96 16.42
CA LEU A 471 17.60 -1.26 16.15
C LEU A 471 18.51 -1.13 17.37
N GLN A 472 18.09 -0.45 18.43
CA GLN A 472 18.80 -0.39 19.70
C GLN A 472 18.46 -1.54 20.65
N LEU A 473 17.32 -2.20 20.47
CA LEU A 473 16.87 -3.33 21.28
C LEU A 473 17.37 -4.69 20.75
N LEU A 474 17.81 -4.72 19.49
CA LEU A 474 18.35 -5.91 18.81
C LEU A 474 19.88 -5.98 18.94
#